data_19dff21503482c443009bf402fd5c29a
#
_entry.id   19dff21503482c443009bf402fd5c29a
#
_cell.length_a   1.000
_cell.length_b   1.000
_cell.length_c   1.000
_cell.angle_alpha   90.00
_cell.angle_beta   90.00
_cell.angle_gamma   90.00
#
_symmetry.space_group_name_H-M   'P 1'
#
loop_
_entity.id
_entity.type
_entity.pdbx_description
1 polymer ?
#
loop_
_entity_poly.entity_id
_entity_poly.type
_entity_poly.pdbx_seq_one_letter_code
_entity_poly.pdbx_strand_id
1 'polypeptide(L)'
;MTNITTLASNYGLDRLLPTALGFENTFAALDNASHLLTATSTAFPPVNIVKKDEYNFIIELAVAGYKQDEIEITAERNSLKVTGKKAEEEDRNYLVKGIAGRKFARQFVLSDTVVVRDAALADGILSIELENVIPEEQKPRKIEIK
;
A
#
# COMPACT_ATOMS: atom_id res chain seq x y z
N MET A 1 20.01 -19.66 -10.51
CA MET A 1 19.13 -19.14 -9.43
C MET A 1 17.88 -18.59 -10.06
N THR A 2 16.74 -19.09 -9.68
CA THR A 2 15.46 -18.55 -10.14
C THR A 2 15.14 -17.33 -9.30
N ASN A 3 15.01 -16.16 -9.93
CA ASN A 3 14.64 -14.94 -9.24
C ASN A 3 13.22 -15.07 -8.67
N ILE A 4 13.00 -14.53 -7.47
CA ILE A 4 11.68 -14.46 -6.82
C ILE A 4 10.64 -13.86 -7.76
N THR A 5 11.02 -12.86 -8.56
CA THR A 5 10.17 -12.24 -9.58
C THR A 5 9.69 -13.25 -10.64
N THR A 6 10.55 -14.18 -11.04
CA THR A 6 10.19 -15.22 -12.03
C THR A 6 9.29 -16.28 -11.42
N LEU A 7 9.53 -16.66 -10.17
CA LEU A 7 8.64 -17.56 -9.42
C LEU A 7 7.28 -16.92 -9.18
N ALA A 8 7.25 -15.67 -8.75
CA ALA A 8 6.01 -14.92 -8.53
C ALA A 8 5.15 -14.84 -9.79
N SER A 9 5.76 -14.59 -10.96
CA SER A 9 5.05 -14.52 -12.23
C SER A 9 4.46 -15.89 -12.64
N ASN A 10 5.19 -16.98 -12.45
CA ASN A 10 4.73 -18.33 -12.80
C ASN A 10 3.52 -18.80 -11.97
N TYR A 11 3.38 -18.27 -10.76
CA TYR A 11 2.27 -18.62 -9.86
C TYR A 11 1.22 -17.51 -9.72
N GLY A 12 1.31 -16.45 -10.54
CA GLY A 12 0.37 -15.31 -10.49
C GLY A 12 0.51 -14.44 -9.23
N LEU A 13 1.64 -14.55 -8.54
CA LEU A 13 1.93 -13.82 -7.28
C LEU A 13 2.42 -12.39 -7.53
N ASP A 14 2.72 -12.05 -8.77
CA ASP A 14 3.11 -10.70 -9.21
C ASP A 14 2.06 -9.63 -8.85
N ARG A 15 0.78 -10.04 -8.79
CA ARG A 15 -0.32 -9.15 -8.39
C ARG A 15 -0.36 -8.86 -6.88
N LEU A 16 0.33 -9.64 -6.08
CA LEU A 16 0.35 -9.54 -4.62
C LEU A 16 1.50 -8.68 -4.11
N LEU A 17 2.63 -8.70 -4.82
CA LEU A 17 3.83 -7.96 -4.44
C LEU A 17 3.58 -6.46 -4.20
N PRO A 18 2.70 -5.78 -4.99
CA PRO A 18 2.43 -4.36 -4.76
C PRO A 18 1.73 -4.02 -3.44
N THR A 19 1.15 -4.99 -2.75
CA THR A 19 0.41 -4.73 -1.50
C THR A 19 1.15 -5.18 -0.25
N ALA A 20 2.29 -5.85 -0.42
CA ALA A 20 3.14 -6.34 0.67
C ALA A 20 4.44 -5.54 0.71
N LEU A 21 4.52 -4.57 1.60
CA LEU A 21 5.66 -3.67 1.75
C LEU A 21 6.63 -4.15 2.82
N GLY A 22 7.92 -4.17 2.48
CA GLY A 22 9.00 -4.57 3.38
C GLY A 22 9.27 -6.08 3.41
N PHE A 23 8.63 -6.87 2.54
CA PHE A 23 8.79 -8.32 2.45
C PHE A 23 9.59 -8.78 1.23
N GLU A 24 10.37 -7.88 0.59
CA GLU A 24 11.07 -8.18 -0.67
C GLU A 24 11.98 -9.43 -0.57
N ASN A 25 12.39 -9.78 0.65
CA ASN A 25 13.30 -10.89 0.90
C ASN A 25 12.68 -12.07 1.70
N THR A 26 11.38 -12.06 1.97
CA THR A 26 10.77 -13.06 2.85
C THR A 26 9.57 -13.76 2.25
N PHE A 27 9.61 -15.09 2.23
CA PHE A 27 8.49 -15.95 1.79
C PHE A 27 7.25 -15.91 2.72
N ALA A 28 7.36 -15.31 3.90
CA ALA A 28 6.25 -15.19 4.84
C ALA A 28 5.09 -14.31 4.32
N ALA A 29 5.35 -13.48 3.31
CA ALA A 29 4.32 -12.71 2.61
C ALA A 29 3.34 -13.61 1.83
N LEU A 30 3.73 -14.82 1.45
CA LEU A 30 2.92 -15.74 0.66
C LEU A 30 1.72 -16.31 1.42
N ASP A 31 1.87 -16.61 2.70
CA ASP A 31 0.78 -17.15 3.52
C ASP A 31 -0.29 -16.08 3.81
N ASN A 32 0.12 -14.84 3.98
CA ASN A 32 -0.79 -13.71 4.17
C ASN A 32 -1.39 -13.20 2.84
N ALA A 33 -0.71 -13.47 1.74
CA ALA A 33 -1.10 -13.00 0.41
C ALA A 33 -2.37 -13.69 -0.12
N SER A 34 -2.69 -14.89 0.32
CA SER A 34 -3.91 -15.60 -0.09
C SER A 34 -5.20 -14.83 0.29
N HIS A 35 -5.16 -14.08 1.38
CA HIS A 35 -6.27 -13.21 1.81
C HIS A 35 -6.33 -11.88 1.06
N LEU A 36 -5.25 -11.48 0.41
CA LEU A 36 -5.14 -10.24 -0.35
C LEU A 36 -5.52 -10.40 -1.83
N LEU A 37 -5.51 -11.64 -2.34
CA LEU A 37 -5.84 -11.96 -3.73
C LEU A 37 -7.22 -11.47 -4.16
N THR A 38 -8.17 -11.44 -3.24
CA THR A 38 -9.54 -11.00 -3.50
C THR A 38 -9.69 -9.47 -3.53
N ALA A 39 -8.70 -8.73 -3.02
CA ALA A 39 -8.82 -7.28 -2.83
C ALA A 39 -8.11 -6.42 -3.89
N THR A 40 -7.24 -6.99 -4.72
CA THR A 40 -6.26 -6.16 -5.45
C THR A 40 -6.50 -5.94 -6.94
N SER A 41 -7.29 -6.76 -7.62
CA SER A 41 -7.31 -6.70 -9.09
C SER A 41 -8.22 -5.62 -9.70
N THR A 42 -9.21 -5.12 -8.98
CA THR A 42 -10.15 -4.10 -9.48
C THR A 42 -10.66 -3.16 -8.40
N ALA A 43 -10.04 -3.17 -7.23
CA ALA A 43 -10.53 -2.39 -6.09
C ALA A 43 -10.26 -0.89 -6.27
N PHE A 44 -11.31 -0.12 -6.11
CA PHE A 44 -11.23 1.34 -6.01
C PHE A 44 -10.72 1.75 -4.62
N PRO A 45 -9.90 2.78 -4.49
CA PRO A 45 -9.27 3.59 -5.54
C PRO A 45 -8.04 2.92 -6.16
N PRO A 46 -7.62 3.34 -7.38
CA PRO A 46 -6.34 2.93 -7.96
C PRO A 46 -5.18 3.30 -7.07
N VAL A 47 -4.16 2.46 -7.03
CA VAL A 47 -2.99 2.58 -6.14
C VAL A 47 -1.71 2.43 -6.93
N ASN A 48 -0.74 3.30 -6.65
CA ASN A 48 0.66 3.12 -6.99
C ASN A 48 1.45 2.85 -5.71
N ILE A 49 2.47 2.02 -5.81
CA ILE A 49 3.49 1.87 -4.77
C ILE A 49 4.82 2.23 -5.40
N VAL A 50 5.43 3.29 -4.91
CA VAL A 50 6.68 3.84 -5.40
C VAL A 50 7.78 3.52 -4.40
N LYS A 51 8.86 2.91 -4.87
CA LYS A 51 10.10 2.75 -4.11
C LYS A 51 11.00 3.96 -4.42
N LYS A 52 11.20 4.84 -3.44
CA LYS A 52 12.10 6.01 -3.56
C LYS A 52 13.57 5.61 -3.48
N ASP A 53 13.88 4.76 -2.51
CA ASP A 53 15.21 4.21 -2.27
C ASP A 53 15.10 2.87 -1.53
N GLU A 54 16.19 2.38 -0.97
CA GLU A 54 16.24 1.08 -0.30
C GLU A 54 15.30 0.98 0.91
N TYR A 55 15.04 2.11 1.59
CA TYR A 55 14.29 2.15 2.84
C TYR A 55 13.00 2.95 2.76
N ASN A 56 12.81 3.77 1.74
CA ASN A 56 11.68 4.68 1.63
C ASN A 56 10.72 4.31 0.51
N PHE A 57 9.44 4.30 0.84
CA PHE A 57 8.34 3.97 -0.07
C PHE A 57 7.25 5.04 0.00
N ILE A 58 6.49 5.16 -1.06
CA ILE A 58 5.27 5.96 -1.10
C ILE A 58 4.13 5.10 -1.62
N ILE A 59 3.00 5.14 -0.92
CA ILE A 59 1.73 4.64 -1.43
C ILE A 59 0.94 5.84 -1.95
N GLU A 60 0.52 5.79 -3.20
CA GLU A 60 -0.31 6.81 -3.82
C GLU A 60 -1.70 6.23 -4.12
N LEU A 61 -2.75 6.90 -3.67
CA LEU A 61 -4.13 6.54 -3.97
C LEU A 61 -4.80 7.67 -4.76
N ALA A 62 -5.40 7.33 -5.89
CA ALA A 62 -6.16 8.28 -6.68
C ALA A 62 -7.54 8.49 -6.06
N VAL A 63 -7.69 9.55 -5.28
CA VAL A 63 -8.89 9.88 -4.50
C VAL A 63 -9.49 11.23 -4.89
N ALA A 64 -9.44 11.54 -6.18
CA ALA A 64 -10.02 12.77 -6.71
C ALA A 64 -11.49 12.91 -6.30
N GLY A 65 -11.84 14.10 -5.83
CA GLY A 65 -13.19 14.39 -5.35
C GLY A 65 -13.45 14.06 -3.88
N TYR A 66 -12.50 13.49 -3.16
CA TYR A 66 -12.56 13.34 -1.71
C TYR A 66 -11.87 14.51 -1.01
N LYS A 67 -12.47 14.97 0.08
CA LYS A 67 -11.85 15.93 0.99
C LYS A 67 -11.01 15.21 2.03
N GLN A 68 -10.13 15.94 2.69
CA GLN A 68 -9.26 15.38 3.72
C GLN A 68 -10.05 14.78 4.90
N ASP A 69 -11.15 15.41 5.29
CA ASP A 69 -12.04 14.96 6.36
C ASP A 69 -12.92 13.74 5.98
N GLU A 70 -12.94 13.37 4.70
CA GLU A 70 -13.64 12.20 4.17
C GLU A 70 -12.76 10.95 4.08
N ILE A 71 -11.45 11.10 4.37
CA ILE A 71 -10.45 10.03 4.31
C ILE A 71 -9.87 9.79 5.70
N GLU A 72 -9.81 8.53 6.10
CA GLU A 72 -9.19 8.10 7.35
C GLU A 72 -8.08 7.11 7.08
N ILE A 73 -6.94 7.31 7.73
CA ILE A 73 -5.77 6.43 7.65
C ILE A 73 -5.53 5.86 9.04
N THR A 74 -5.50 4.54 9.14
CA THR A 74 -5.23 3.82 10.38
C THR A 74 -4.04 2.90 10.18
N ALA A 75 -3.02 3.05 10.99
CA ALA A 75 -1.86 2.16 11.03
C ALA A 75 -1.90 1.32 12.31
N GLU A 76 -1.95 0.01 12.16
CA GLU A 76 -1.92 -0.95 13.26
C GLU A 76 -0.85 -2.01 12.99
N ARG A 77 0.20 -2.06 13.83
CA ARG A 77 1.30 -3.03 13.68
C ARG A 77 1.71 -3.20 12.21
N ASN A 78 1.35 -4.34 11.62
CA ASN A 78 1.71 -4.77 10.28
C ASN A 78 0.64 -4.42 9.23
N SER A 79 -0.29 -3.53 9.54
CA SER A 79 -1.41 -3.19 8.67
C SER A 79 -1.57 -1.68 8.56
N LEU A 80 -1.73 -1.22 7.33
CA LEU A 80 -2.13 0.14 7.01
C LEU A 80 -3.49 0.08 6.32
N LYS A 81 -4.50 0.70 6.92
CA LYS A 81 -5.85 0.76 6.38
C LYS A 81 -6.17 2.20 5.98
N VAL A 82 -6.66 2.37 4.77
CA VAL A 82 -7.15 3.64 4.25
C VAL A 82 -8.62 3.49 3.91
N THR A 83 -9.46 4.30 4.51
CA THR A 83 -10.90 4.31 4.24
C THR A 83 -11.32 5.68 3.74
N GLY A 84 -12.28 5.70 2.84
CA GLY A 84 -12.90 6.93 2.35
C GLY A 84 -14.41 6.78 2.37
N LYS A 85 -15.08 7.82 2.87
CA LYS A 85 -16.54 7.92 2.86
C LYS A 85 -16.89 9.35 2.51
N LYS A 86 -17.52 9.54 1.33
CA LYS A 86 -18.06 10.84 0.99
C LYS A 86 -19.25 11.19 1.89
N ALA A 87 -19.33 12.45 2.27
CA ALA A 87 -20.57 13.04 2.74
C ALA A 87 -21.65 12.84 1.65
N GLU A 88 -22.92 12.80 2.05
CA GLU A 88 -24.03 12.61 1.10
C GLU A 88 -23.90 13.58 -0.06
N GLU A 89 -23.91 13.01 -1.29
CA GLU A 89 -23.92 13.83 -2.50
C GLU A 89 -25.25 14.61 -2.55
N GLU A 90 -25.15 15.90 -2.86
CA GLU A 90 -26.33 16.69 -3.25
C GLU A 90 -27.06 15.98 -4.39
N ASP A 91 -28.38 15.98 -4.33
CA ASP A 91 -29.24 15.40 -5.36
C ASP A 91 -29.06 16.16 -6.68
N ARG A 92 -28.10 15.70 -7.47
CA ARG A 92 -27.77 16.29 -8.78
C ARG A 92 -28.38 15.47 -9.88
N ASN A 93 -29.01 16.14 -10.84
CA ASN A 93 -29.53 15.49 -12.02
C ASN A 93 -28.40 15.21 -13.04
N TYR A 94 -27.81 14.01 -12.96
CA TYR A 94 -26.73 13.60 -13.87
C TYR A 94 -27.30 13.09 -15.19
N LEU A 95 -26.83 13.65 -16.31
CA LEU A 95 -27.02 13.02 -17.61
C LEU A 95 -26.14 11.77 -17.79
N VAL A 96 -24.90 11.84 -17.27
CA VAL A 96 -23.96 10.73 -17.19
C VAL A 96 -23.19 10.82 -15.87
N LYS A 97 -23.16 9.75 -15.08
CA LYS A 97 -22.40 9.68 -13.84
C LYS A 97 -21.25 8.69 -14.00
N GLY A 98 -20.05 9.20 -14.37
CA GLY A 98 -18.82 8.40 -14.52
C GLY A 98 -17.95 8.42 -13.29
N ILE A 99 -18.02 9.48 -12.46
CA ILE A 99 -17.26 9.59 -11.21
C ILE A 99 -18.14 9.14 -10.06
N ALA A 100 -17.83 7.99 -9.50
CA ALA A 100 -18.58 7.44 -8.39
C ALA A 100 -17.95 7.87 -7.05
N GLY A 101 -18.71 8.59 -6.22
CA GLY A 101 -18.38 8.85 -4.82
C GLY A 101 -18.57 7.61 -3.97
N ARG A 102 -17.76 6.57 -4.19
CA ARG A 102 -17.91 5.29 -3.48
C ARG A 102 -17.23 5.31 -2.13
N LYS A 103 -17.89 4.72 -1.15
CA LYS A 103 -17.19 4.30 0.07
C LYS A 103 -16.14 3.25 -0.31
N PHE A 104 -14.91 3.42 0.16
CA PHE A 104 -13.84 2.45 -0.07
C PHE A 104 -13.09 2.10 1.22
N ALA A 105 -12.45 0.96 1.20
CA ALA A 105 -11.47 0.54 2.19
C ALA A 105 -10.32 -0.18 1.47
N ARG A 106 -9.10 0.31 1.66
CA ARG A 106 -7.87 -0.33 1.16
C ARG A 106 -7.02 -0.71 2.35
N GLN A 107 -6.46 -1.91 2.29
CA GLN A 107 -5.57 -2.42 3.33
C GLN A 107 -4.25 -2.85 2.71
N PHE A 108 -3.17 -2.49 3.37
CA PHE A 108 -1.80 -2.85 2.99
C PHE A 108 -1.16 -3.60 4.14
N VAL A 109 -0.43 -4.65 3.81
CA VAL A 109 0.36 -5.41 4.79
C VAL A 109 1.76 -4.80 4.84
N LEU A 110 2.19 -4.45 6.04
CA LEU A 110 3.52 -3.89 6.30
C LEU A 110 4.36 -4.92 7.05
N SER A 111 5.67 -4.91 6.83
CA SER A 111 6.57 -5.64 7.73
C SER A 111 6.70 -4.95 9.07
N ASP A 112 7.20 -5.65 10.08
CA ASP A 112 7.36 -5.13 11.44
C ASP A 112 8.28 -3.91 11.53
N THR A 113 9.14 -3.74 10.53
CA THR A 113 10.12 -2.66 10.46
C THR A 113 9.65 -1.45 9.69
N VAL A 114 8.49 -1.53 9.01
CA VAL A 114 7.94 -0.42 8.22
C VAL A 114 7.07 0.48 9.10
N VAL A 115 7.38 1.77 9.08
CA VAL A 115 6.63 2.80 9.81
C VAL A 115 6.06 3.83 8.84
N VAL A 116 4.90 4.35 9.17
CA VAL A 116 4.28 5.47 8.44
C VAL A 116 4.91 6.76 8.94
N ARG A 117 5.44 7.58 8.02
CA ARG A 117 6.10 8.85 8.34
C ARG A 117 5.19 10.04 8.19
N ASP A 118 4.51 10.12 7.06
CA ASP A 118 3.65 11.25 6.72
C ASP A 118 2.56 10.85 5.74
N ALA A 119 1.54 11.68 5.63
CA ALA A 119 0.49 11.55 4.63
C ALA A 119 0.03 12.92 4.17
N ALA A 120 -0.12 13.11 2.87
CA ALA A 120 -0.55 14.35 2.26
C ALA A 120 -1.58 14.10 1.16
N LEU A 121 -2.57 14.97 1.07
CA LEU A 121 -3.55 14.98 -0.02
C LEU A 121 -3.31 16.22 -0.88
N ALA A 122 -2.92 16.00 -2.13
CA ALA A 122 -2.70 17.07 -3.11
C ALA A 122 -3.13 16.60 -4.50
N ASP A 123 -3.74 17.48 -5.27
CA ASP A 123 -4.15 17.24 -6.67
C ASP A 123 -4.98 15.95 -6.88
N GLY A 124 -5.78 15.58 -5.87
CA GLY A 124 -6.60 14.37 -5.91
C GLY A 124 -5.83 13.06 -5.65
N ILE A 125 -4.57 13.15 -5.26
CA ILE A 125 -3.72 12.02 -4.89
C ILE A 125 -3.43 12.08 -3.39
N LEU A 126 -3.73 10.99 -2.69
CA LEU A 126 -3.30 10.76 -1.33
C LEU A 126 -1.94 10.05 -1.37
N SER A 127 -0.90 10.70 -0.90
CA SER A 127 0.45 10.14 -0.79
C SER A 127 0.76 9.82 0.66
N ILE A 128 1.15 8.58 0.93
CA ILE A 128 1.52 8.10 2.27
C ILE A 128 2.98 7.69 2.22
N GLU A 129 3.81 8.36 2.99
CA GLU A 129 5.24 8.07 3.08
C GLU A 129 5.52 7.02 4.14
N LEU A 130 6.29 6.01 3.76
CA LEU A 130 6.67 4.87 4.57
C LEU A 130 8.19 4.74 4.60
N GLU A 131 8.71 4.35 5.75
CA GLU A 131 10.13 4.06 5.92
C GLU A 131 10.31 2.68 6.54
N ASN A 132 11.21 1.89 5.97
CA ASN A 132 11.66 0.64 6.55
C ASN A 132 12.83 0.91 7.51
N VAL A 133 12.54 0.93 8.81
CA VAL A 133 13.52 1.17 9.86
C VAL A 133 14.12 -0.15 10.31
N ILE A 134 15.29 -0.49 9.75
CA ILE A 134 16.01 -1.70 10.15
C ILE A 134 16.74 -1.42 11.48
N PRO A 135 16.48 -2.21 12.55
CA PRO A 135 17.22 -2.11 13.80
C PRO A 135 18.72 -2.25 13.56
N GLU A 136 19.54 -1.50 14.30
CA GLU A 136 21.01 -1.56 14.19
C GLU A 136 21.56 -2.99 14.34
N GLU A 137 20.91 -3.81 15.16
CA GLU A 137 21.28 -5.21 15.39
C GLU A 137 21.10 -6.11 14.16
N GLN A 138 20.25 -5.70 13.21
CA GLN A 138 19.94 -6.43 11.98
C GLN A 138 20.68 -5.87 10.77
N LYS A 139 21.41 -4.74 10.92
CA LYS A 139 22.19 -4.18 9.83
C LYS A 139 23.40 -5.09 9.50
N PRO A 140 23.74 -5.21 8.22
CA PRO A 140 24.96 -5.94 7.82
C PRO A 140 26.18 -5.33 8.51
N ARG A 141 26.90 -6.12 9.26
CA ARG A 141 28.17 -5.71 9.90
C ARG A 141 29.33 -6.50 9.33
N LYS A 142 30.42 -5.81 9.09
CA LYS A 142 31.68 -6.47 8.71
C LYS A 142 32.26 -7.18 9.95
N ILE A 143 32.47 -8.48 9.82
CA ILE A 143 33.12 -9.29 10.86
C ILE A 143 34.60 -9.38 10.53
N GLU A 144 35.45 -8.97 11.45
CA GLU A 144 36.90 -9.16 11.33
C GLU A 144 37.26 -10.59 11.70
N ILE A 145 38.04 -11.20 10.80
CA ILE A 145 38.59 -12.55 11.03
C ILE A 145 39.84 -12.39 11.87
N LYS A 146 39.87 -13.02 13.01
CA LYS A 146 41.06 -13.08 13.86
C LYS A 146 42.04 -14.12 13.35
#